data_4f35e57d089ac22f1dbec572a6b21c16
#
_entry.id   4f35e57d089ac22f1dbec572a6b21c16
#
_cell.length_a   1.000
_cell.length_b   1.000
_cell.length_c   1.000
_cell.angle_alpha   90.00
_cell.angle_beta   90.00
_cell.angle_gamma   90.00
#
_symmetry.space_group_name_H-M   'P 1'
#
loop_
_entity.id
_entity.type
_entity.pdbx_description
1 polymer ?
#
loop_
_entity_poly.entity_id
_entity_poly.type
_entity_poly.pdbx_seq_one_letter_code
_entity_poly.pdbx_strand_id
1 'polypeptide(L)'
;MQFPALMGRGYRPIAPDLPGFGSSPYDGRGWSIRREAEAMACLLEDLRTGPVAVVGLSMGGTIAQQIALDFPQLTRALVLVSTFSVMRPERLDGWLYFLRRFILVSALGLSAQARYVAGRIFPGPQNEELRALLIASIEKADPRAYRSAMRALGLFNSMRRLNEIQIPTLVVTGKNDTTVPPVSQRKLVEGIWGARQVVIGNAGHAVTIDQPEAFNQALLGFLEQI
;
A
#
# COMPACT_ATOMS: atom_id res chain seq x y z
N MET A 1 -8.77 12.05 7.12
CA MET A 1 -7.48 12.33 7.74
C MET A 1 -6.50 12.97 6.72
N GLN A 2 -6.10 12.26 5.64
CA GLN A 2 -5.13 12.78 4.67
C GLN A 2 -5.73 13.82 3.72
N PHE A 3 -6.94 13.59 3.20
CA PHE A 3 -7.57 14.49 2.22
C PHE A 3 -7.70 15.93 2.72
N PRO A 4 -8.28 16.20 3.91
CA PRO A 4 -8.34 17.57 4.41
C PRO A 4 -6.97 18.24 4.56
N ALA A 5 -5.95 17.47 5.01
CA ALA A 5 -4.60 17.99 5.17
C ALA A 5 -3.94 18.35 3.81
N LEU A 6 -4.13 17.52 2.78
CA LEU A 6 -3.63 17.79 1.43
C LEU A 6 -4.39 18.95 0.77
N MET A 7 -5.71 18.95 0.85
CA MET A 7 -6.54 20.02 0.26
C MET A 7 -6.26 21.37 0.91
N GLY A 8 -6.02 21.42 2.23
CA GLY A 8 -5.62 22.62 2.95
C GLY A 8 -4.28 23.20 2.51
N ARG A 9 -3.47 22.43 1.77
CA ARG A 9 -2.20 22.86 1.17
C ARG A 9 -2.28 23.00 -0.37
N GLY A 10 -3.49 23.04 -0.92
CA GLY A 10 -3.73 23.24 -2.36
C GLY A 10 -3.49 22.03 -3.24
N TYR A 11 -3.26 20.83 -2.67
CA TYR A 11 -3.18 19.58 -3.44
C TYR A 11 -4.58 19.09 -3.81
N ARG A 12 -4.67 18.40 -4.95
CA ARG A 12 -5.86 17.66 -5.39
C ARG A 12 -5.62 16.15 -5.15
N PRO A 13 -6.08 15.57 -4.02
CA PRO A 13 -5.94 14.14 -3.78
C PRO A 13 -6.92 13.35 -4.64
N ILE A 14 -6.42 12.24 -5.23
CA ILE A 14 -7.18 11.26 -6.01
C ILE A 14 -6.93 9.89 -5.39
N ALA A 15 -7.99 9.19 -4.99
CA ALA A 15 -7.91 7.84 -4.43
C ALA A 15 -8.94 6.95 -5.12
N PRO A 16 -8.58 6.31 -6.22
CA PRO A 16 -9.46 5.41 -6.93
C PRO A 16 -9.63 4.08 -6.19
N ASP A 17 -10.81 3.50 -6.27
CA ASP A 17 -11.04 2.11 -5.90
C ASP A 17 -10.42 1.20 -6.97
N LEU A 18 -9.61 0.24 -6.56
CA LEU A 18 -9.04 -0.75 -7.48
C LEU A 18 -10.13 -1.72 -7.97
N PRO A 19 -10.00 -2.29 -9.19
CA PRO A 19 -10.95 -3.26 -9.73
C PRO A 19 -11.26 -4.40 -8.74
N GLY A 20 -12.54 -4.54 -8.40
CA GLY A 20 -13.05 -5.50 -7.42
C GLY A 20 -12.96 -5.06 -5.97
N PHE A 21 -12.60 -3.80 -5.70
CA PHE A 21 -12.58 -3.20 -4.37
C PHE A 21 -13.47 -1.96 -4.35
N GLY A 22 -14.00 -1.62 -3.17
CA GLY A 22 -14.87 -0.47 -3.00
C GLY A 22 -16.06 -0.50 -3.95
N SER A 23 -16.19 0.53 -4.80
CA SER A 23 -17.27 0.68 -5.79
C SER A 23 -16.86 0.25 -7.21
N SER A 24 -15.58 -0.09 -7.43
CA SER A 24 -15.09 -0.48 -8.75
C SER A 24 -15.44 -1.94 -9.08
N PRO A 25 -16.10 -2.21 -10.22
CA PRO A 25 -16.47 -3.58 -10.61
C PRO A 25 -15.25 -4.41 -10.97
N TYR A 26 -15.36 -5.73 -10.86
CA TYR A 26 -14.34 -6.68 -11.28
C TYR A 26 -14.78 -7.41 -12.56
N ASP A 27 -14.03 -7.26 -13.64
CA ASP A 27 -14.32 -7.86 -14.93
C ASP A 27 -13.92 -9.35 -15.06
N GLY A 28 -13.28 -9.90 -14.03
CA GLY A 28 -12.85 -11.31 -14.00
C GLY A 28 -11.59 -11.64 -14.83
N ARG A 29 -10.97 -10.67 -15.53
CA ARG A 29 -9.85 -10.91 -16.46
C ARG A 29 -8.48 -11.10 -15.80
N GLY A 30 -8.45 -11.39 -14.54
CA GLY A 30 -7.22 -11.53 -13.74
C GLY A 30 -6.75 -10.21 -13.15
N TRP A 31 -6.21 -10.29 -11.96
CA TRP A 31 -5.70 -9.17 -11.19
C TRP A 31 -4.19 -9.33 -11.02
N SER A 32 -3.41 -8.33 -11.35
CA SER A 32 -1.96 -8.33 -11.15
C SER A 32 -1.47 -6.93 -10.80
N ILE A 33 -0.36 -6.82 -10.08
CA ILE A 33 0.22 -5.51 -9.72
C ILE A 33 0.47 -4.65 -10.98
N ARG A 34 0.97 -5.27 -12.05
CA ARG A 34 1.24 -4.57 -13.31
C ARG A 34 -0.05 -4.06 -13.97
N ARG A 35 -1.09 -4.88 -14.02
CA ARG A 35 -2.37 -4.48 -14.61
C ARG A 35 -3.03 -3.33 -13.84
N GLU A 36 -2.93 -3.37 -12.51
CA GLU A 36 -3.44 -2.27 -11.69
C GLU A 36 -2.63 -0.98 -11.90
N ALA A 37 -1.31 -1.09 -12.07
CA ALA A 37 -0.47 0.04 -12.42
C ALA A 37 -0.83 0.62 -13.80
N GLU A 38 -1.08 -0.23 -14.80
CA GLU A 38 -1.55 0.16 -16.14
C GLU A 38 -2.92 0.88 -16.05
N ALA A 39 -3.86 0.35 -15.27
CA ALA A 39 -5.18 0.99 -15.07
C ALA A 39 -5.06 2.37 -14.40
N MET A 40 -4.16 2.52 -13.42
CA MET A 40 -3.91 3.81 -12.80
C MET A 40 -3.25 4.79 -13.76
N ALA A 41 -2.32 4.33 -14.61
CA ALA A 41 -1.71 5.17 -15.63
C ALA A 41 -2.75 5.69 -16.63
N CYS A 42 -3.61 4.82 -17.15
CA CYS A 42 -4.72 5.22 -18.03
C CYS A 42 -5.65 6.24 -17.34
N LEU A 43 -5.98 6.03 -16.06
CA LEU A 43 -6.82 6.98 -15.31
C LEU A 43 -6.16 8.36 -15.20
N LEU A 44 -4.84 8.42 -14.93
CA LEU A 44 -4.10 9.69 -14.85
C LEU A 44 -4.06 10.42 -16.19
N GLU A 45 -3.90 9.68 -17.29
CA GLU A 45 -3.95 10.22 -18.65
C GLU A 45 -5.34 10.76 -19.00
N ASP A 46 -6.40 10.02 -18.72
CA ASP A 46 -7.80 10.43 -18.94
C ASP A 46 -8.15 11.70 -18.13
N LEU A 47 -7.67 11.78 -16.90
CA LEU A 47 -7.86 12.94 -16.03
C LEU A 47 -6.95 14.13 -16.41
N ARG A 48 -6.01 13.94 -17.32
CA ARG A 48 -5.02 14.94 -17.76
C ARG A 48 -4.33 15.64 -16.61
N THR A 49 -3.91 14.85 -15.61
CA THR A 49 -3.32 15.41 -14.39
C THR A 49 -1.90 15.93 -14.60
N GLY A 50 -1.18 15.49 -15.64
CA GLY A 50 0.27 15.58 -15.71
C GLY A 50 0.94 14.65 -14.69
N PRO A 51 2.26 14.76 -14.48
CA PRO A 51 2.95 13.95 -13.48
C PRO A 51 2.47 14.24 -12.05
N VAL A 52 2.16 13.17 -11.29
CA VAL A 52 1.61 13.24 -9.92
C VAL A 52 2.59 12.68 -8.88
N ALA A 53 2.38 13.03 -7.62
CA ALA A 53 2.97 12.30 -6.52
C ALA A 53 2.13 11.04 -6.25
N VAL A 54 2.72 9.86 -6.38
CA VAL A 54 2.05 8.58 -6.14
C VAL A 54 2.31 8.12 -4.71
N VAL A 55 1.25 7.95 -3.93
CA VAL A 55 1.32 7.51 -2.52
C VAL A 55 0.69 6.14 -2.40
N GLY A 56 1.45 5.15 -1.94
CA GLY A 56 0.94 3.79 -1.81
C GLY A 56 1.23 3.16 -0.45
N LEU A 57 0.18 2.69 0.22
CA LEU A 57 0.28 1.94 1.47
C LEU A 57 0.20 0.44 1.19
N SER A 58 1.11 -0.35 1.76
CA SER A 58 1.10 -1.81 1.71
C SER A 58 0.99 -2.33 0.26
N MET A 59 -0.09 -3.00 -0.12
CA MET A 59 -0.37 -3.41 -1.50
C MET A 59 -0.38 -2.22 -2.46
N GLY A 60 -0.96 -1.08 -2.06
CA GLY A 60 -0.89 0.15 -2.84
C GLY A 60 0.54 0.62 -3.09
N GLY A 61 1.46 0.35 -2.15
CA GLY A 61 2.88 0.63 -2.32
C GLY A 61 3.57 -0.25 -3.37
N THR A 62 3.12 -1.49 -3.56
CA THR A 62 3.63 -2.34 -4.65
C THR A 62 3.13 -1.86 -6.02
N ILE A 63 1.88 -1.39 -6.09
CA ILE A 63 1.32 -0.76 -7.30
C ILE A 63 2.05 0.56 -7.59
N ALA A 64 2.28 1.40 -6.57
CA ALA A 64 3.00 2.65 -6.71
C ALA A 64 4.44 2.45 -7.24
N GLN A 65 5.16 1.44 -6.76
CA GLN A 65 6.47 1.04 -7.30
C GLN A 65 6.34 0.65 -8.78
N GLN A 66 5.33 -0.14 -9.14
CA GLN A 66 5.14 -0.57 -10.52
C GLN A 66 4.79 0.60 -11.44
N ILE A 67 4.00 1.58 -10.98
CA ILE A 67 3.72 2.82 -11.73
C ILE A 67 5.01 3.60 -11.95
N ALA A 68 5.82 3.80 -10.91
CA ALA A 68 7.08 4.52 -11.02
C ALA A 68 8.10 3.85 -11.96
N LEU A 69 8.08 2.51 -12.04
CA LEU A 69 8.96 1.72 -12.91
C LEU A 69 8.52 1.68 -14.37
N ASP A 70 7.22 1.53 -14.62
CA ASP A 70 6.71 1.32 -15.97
C ASP A 70 6.17 2.62 -16.60
N PHE A 71 5.83 3.63 -15.79
CA PHE A 71 5.30 4.94 -16.22
C PHE A 71 6.00 6.11 -15.50
N PRO A 72 7.34 6.20 -15.58
CA PRO A 72 8.09 7.25 -14.88
C PRO A 72 7.69 8.67 -15.29
N GLN A 73 7.22 8.86 -16.53
CA GLN A 73 6.75 10.14 -17.05
C GLN A 73 5.47 10.65 -16.38
N LEU A 74 4.68 9.77 -15.74
CA LEU A 74 3.47 10.12 -15.01
C LEU A 74 3.73 10.30 -13.50
N THR A 75 4.97 10.03 -13.04
CA THR A 75 5.30 10.01 -11.61
C THR A 75 6.31 11.09 -11.28
N ARG A 76 5.87 12.15 -10.61
CA ARG A 76 6.74 13.25 -10.14
C ARG A 76 7.49 12.88 -8.85
N ALA A 77 6.85 12.12 -7.98
CA ALA A 77 7.42 11.66 -6.72
C ALA A 77 6.74 10.37 -6.24
N LEU A 78 7.40 9.62 -5.38
CA LEU A 78 6.93 8.35 -4.85
C LEU A 78 6.93 8.36 -3.32
N VAL A 79 5.82 7.97 -2.71
CA VAL A 79 5.71 7.79 -1.25
C VAL A 79 5.27 6.36 -0.97
N LEU A 80 6.15 5.59 -0.36
CA LEU A 80 5.99 4.17 -0.05
C LEU A 80 5.73 3.99 1.44
N VAL A 81 4.54 3.54 1.81
CA VAL A 81 4.08 3.47 3.19
C VAL A 81 3.87 2.03 3.61
N SER A 82 4.55 1.56 4.66
CA SER A 82 4.36 0.20 5.21
C SER A 82 4.34 -0.89 4.13
N THR A 83 5.27 -0.83 3.17
CA THR A 83 5.30 -1.70 1.99
C THR A 83 6.67 -2.37 1.79
N PHE A 84 6.83 -3.17 0.75
CA PHE A 84 8.02 -3.98 0.48
C PHE A 84 8.31 -4.07 -1.03
N SER A 85 9.53 -4.43 -1.38
CA SER A 85 9.94 -4.71 -2.77
C SER A 85 9.75 -6.18 -3.16
N VAL A 86 9.74 -7.08 -2.20
CA VAL A 86 9.51 -8.51 -2.37
C VAL A 86 8.92 -9.09 -1.09
N MET A 87 7.91 -9.96 -1.24
CA MET A 87 7.34 -10.68 -0.11
C MET A 87 8.24 -11.87 0.25
N ARG A 88 9.25 -11.63 1.08
CA ARG A 88 10.11 -12.67 1.63
C ARG A 88 10.19 -12.51 3.16
N PRO A 89 9.32 -13.21 3.89
CA PRO A 89 9.42 -13.24 5.34
C PRO A 89 10.78 -13.79 5.76
N GLU A 90 11.47 -13.09 6.65
CA GLU A 90 12.78 -13.51 7.17
C GLU A 90 12.64 -14.50 8.33
N ARG A 91 11.45 -14.56 8.92
CA ARG A 91 11.12 -15.41 10.07
C ARG A 91 10.00 -16.39 9.74
N LEU A 92 9.97 -17.51 10.45
CA LEU A 92 8.97 -18.57 10.26
C LEU A 92 7.54 -18.08 10.54
N ASP A 93 7.35 -17.20 11.53
CA ASP A 93 6.06 -16.61 11.87
C ASP A 93 5.46 -15.78 10.73
N GLY A 94 6.30 -15.10 9.95
CA GLY A 94 5.88 -14.40 8.73
C GLY A 94 5.39 -15.36 7.65
N TRP A 95 6.07 -16.47 7.41
CA TRP A 95 5.62 -17.52 6.48
C TRP A 95 4.32 -18.15 6.92
N LEU A 96 4.16 -18.46 8.22
CA LEU A 96 2.93 -19.00 8.77
C LEU A 96 1.77 -17.99 8.66
N TYR A 97 2.05 -16.70 8.80
CA TYR A 97 1.05 -15.65 8.60
C TYR A 97 0.50 -15.66 7.16
N PHE A 98 1.38 -15.68 6.16
CA PHE A 98 0.95 -15.70 4.76
C PHE A 98 0.27 -17.00 4.37
N LEU A 99 0.77 -18.15 4.84
CA LEU A 99 0.14 -19.44 4.62
C LEU A 99 -1.29 -19.46 5.21
N ARG A 100 -1.45 -18.99 6.45
CA ARG A 100 -2.79 -18.86 7.07
C ARG A 100 -3.70 -17.96 6.26
N ARG A 101 -3.23 -16.81 5.81
CA ARG A 101 -4.03 -15.91 4.96
C ARG A 101 -4.51 -16.59 3.69
N PHE A 102 -3.62 -17.33 3.04
CA PHE A 102 -3.95 -18.07 1.82
C PHE A 102 -5.00 -19.16 2.08
N ILE A 103 -4.87 -19.93 3.16
CA ILE A 103 -5.83 -20.94 3.57
C ILE A 103 -7.18 -20.30 3.90
N LEU A 104 -7.19 -19.23 4.70
CA LEU A 104 -8.41 -18.56 5.12
C LEU A 104 -9.21 -18.05 3.92
N VAL A 105 -8.58 -17.33 3.00
CA VAL A 105 -9.28 -16.77 1.83
C VAL A 105 -9.73 -17.85 0.85
N SER A 106 -9.03 -18.99 0.78
CA SER A 106 -9.36 -20.07 -0.15
C SER A 106 -10.42 -21.01 0.39
N ALA A 107 -10.39 -21.35 1.69
CA ALA A 107 -11.23 -22.37 2.29
C ALA A 107 -12.39 -21.82 3.14
N LEU A 108 -12.18 -20.68 3.86
CA LEU A 108 -13.14 -20.14 4.81
C LEU A 108 -13.78 -18.80 4.36
N GLY A 109 -13.36 -18.30 3.20
CA GLY A 109 -13.92 -17.10 2.59
C GLY A 109 -13.39 -15.79 3.14
N LEU A 110 -13.98 -14.69 2.63
CA LEU A 110 -13.45 -13.35 2.80
C LEU A 110 -13.66 -12.82 4.23
N SER A 111 -14.77 -13.16 4.88
CA SER A 111 -15.05 -12.71 6.26
C SER A 111 -14.08 -13.28 7.29
N ALA A 112 -13.67 -14.54 7.15
CA ALA A 112 -12.65 -15.13 8.02
C ALA A 112 -11.28 -14.47 7.82
N GLN A 113 -10.92 -14.22 6.57
CA GLN A 113 -9.73 -13.49 6.20
C GLN A 113 -9.74 -12.05 6.73
N ALA A 114 -10.87 -11.35 6.61
CA ALA A 114 -11.04 -9.98 7.07
C ALA A 114 -10.81 -9.85 8.58
N ARG A 115 -11.43 -10.71 9.38
CA ARG A 115 -11.24 -10.75 10.84
C ARG A 115 -9.79 -11.01 11.23
N TYR A 116 -9.14 -11.94 10.55
CA TYR A 116 -7.74 -12.28 10.83
C TYR A 116 -6.79 -11.10 10.53
N VAL A 117 -6.97 -10.46 9.38
CA VAL A 117 -6.16 -9.31 8.96
C VAL A 117 -6.41 -8.11 9.87
N ALA A 118 -7.69 -7.80 10.17
CA ALA A 118 -8.05 -6.68 11.03
C ALA A 118 -7.49 -6.82 12.45
N GLY A 119 -7.52 -8.03 13.01
CA GLY A 119 -6.94 -8.29 14.33
C GLY A 119 -5.42 -8.11 14.38
N ARG A 120 -4.73 -8.34 13.25
CA ARG A 120 -3.28 -8.12 13.16
C ARG A 120 -2.91 -6.65 12.92
N ILE A 121 -3.67 -5.95 12.10
CA ILE A 121 -3.41 -4.53 11.78
C ILE A 121 -3.77 -3.64 12.96
N PHE A 122 -4.89 -3.92 13.61
CA PHE A 122 -5.40 -3.17 14.75
C PHE A 122 -5.51 -4.05 16.00
N PRO A 123 -4.39 -4.39 16.65
CA PRO A 123 -4.41 -5.20 17.87
C PRO A 123 -4.97 -4.42 19.06
N GLY A 124 -5.45 -5.16 20.07
CA GLY A 124 -5.95 -4.59 21.33
C GLY A 124 -7.44 -4.18 21.30
N PRO A 125 -8.09 -4.14 22.45
CA PRO A 125 -9.53 -3.89 22.57
C PRO A 125 -9.91 -2.46 22.15
N GLN A 126 -9.04 -1.49 22.35
CA GLN A 126 -9.26 -0.07 22.00
C GLN A 126 -9.49 0.18 20.50
N ASN A 127 -9.13 -0.77 19.64
CA ASN A 127 -9.22 -0.66 18.18
C ASN A 127 -10.42 -1.41 17.59
N GLU A 128 -11.46 -1.72 18.39
CA GLU A 128 -12.59 -2.51 17.93
C GLU A 128 -13.36 -1.85 16.77
N GLU A 129 -13.57 -0.55 16.84
CA GLU A 129 -14.22 0.21 15.77
C GLU A 129 -13.41 0.20 14.47
N LEU A 130 -12.08 0.41 14.54
CA LEU A 130 -11.18 0.34 13.38
C LEU A 130 -11.17 -1.06 12.76
N ARG A 131 -11.20 -2.11 13.59
CA ARG A 131 -11.34 -3.50 13.10
C ARG A 131 -12.66 -3.70 12.37
N ALA A 132 -13.78 -3.24 12.95
CA ALA A 132 -15.08 -3.37 12.32
C ALA A 132 -15.15 -2.67 10.96
N LEU A 133 -14.61 -1.45 10.87
CA LEU A 133 -14.52 -0.70 9.60
C LEU A 133 -13.66 -1.42 8.56
N LEU A 134 -12.50 -1.97 8.95
CA LEU A 134 -11.64 -2.70 8.04
C LEU A 134 -12.29 -4.02 7.58
N ILE A 135 -12.95 -4.75 8.47
CA ILE A 135 -13.69 -5.98 8.13
C ILE A 135 -14.79 -5.65 7.11
N ALA A 136 -15.63 -4.65 7.39
CA ALA A 136 -16.70 -4.23 6.49
C ALA A 136 -16.16 -3.79 5.12
N SER A 137 -14.99 -3.12 5.08
CA SER A 137 -14.34 -2.74 3.84
C SER A 137 -13.86 -3.95 3.03
N ILE A 138 -13.21 -4.91 3.69
CA ILE A 138 -12.73 -6.13 3.01
C ILE A 138 -13.89 -6.99 2.51
N GLU A 139 -14.97 -7.11 3.27
CA GLU A 139 -16.15 -7.91 2.92
C GLU A 139 -16.91 -7.39 1.70
N LYS A 140 -16.75 -6.09 1.37
CA LYS A 140 -17.32 -5.50 0.14
C LYS A 140 -16.54 -5.86 -1.13
N ALA A 141 -15.31 -6.34 -1.02
CA ALA A 141 -14.50 -6.68 -2.17
C ALA A 141 -15.06 -7.91 -2.92
N ASP A 142 -14.86 -7.97 -4.23
CA ASP A 142 -15.13 -9.19 -5.01
C ASP A 142 -14.16 -10.29 -4.53
N PRO A 143 -14.66 -11.45 -4.07
CA PRO A 143 -13.81 -12.52 -3.53
C PRO A 143 -12.80 -13.06 -4.55
N ARG A 144 -13.11 -12.99 -5.86
CA ARG A 144 -12.19 -13.41 -6.93
C ARG A 144 -11.07 -12.41 -7.12
N ALA A 145 -11.39 -11.11 -7.10
CA ALA A 145 -10.42 -10.02 -7.14
C ALA A 145 -9.48 -10.10 -5.92
N TYR A 146 -10.05 -10.26 -4.72
CA TYR A 146 -9.26 -10.33 -3.49
C TYR A 146 -8.28 -11.52 -3.49
N ARG A 147 -8.73 -12.72 -3.91
CA ARG A 147 -7.83 -13.90 -4.04
C ARG A 147 -6.73 -13.68 -5.07
N SER A 148 -7.08 -13.07 -6.21
CA SER A 148 -6.12 -12.77 -7.28
C SER A 148 -5.10 -11.71 -6.82
N ALA A 149 -5.54 -10.66 -6.10
CA ALA A 149 -4.68 -9.64 -5.51
C ALA A 149 -3.71 -10.24 -4.48
N MET A 150 -4.17 -11.14 -3.62
CA MET A 150 -3.31 -11.85 -2.66
C MET A 150 -2.23 -12.70 -3.36
N ARG A 151 -2.58 -13.38 -4.46
CA ARG A 151 -1.62 -14.12 -5.27
C ARG A 151 -0.61 -13.19 -5.94
N ALA A 152 -1.09 -12.10 -6.55
CA ALA A 152 -0.25 -11.10 -7.20
C ALA A 152 0.74 -10.47 -6.21
N LEU A 153 0.28 -10.18 -4.98
CA LEU A 153 1.12 -9.65 -3.91
C LEU A 153 2.23 -10.63 -3.51
N GLY A 154 1.91 -11.93 -3.42
CA GLY A 154 2.89 -12.98 -3.11
C GLY A 154 3.95 -13.18 -4.21
N LEU A 155 3.61 -12.88 -5.46
CA LEU A 155 4.50 -13.00 -6.62
C LEU A 155 5.26 -11.70 -6.94
N PHE A 156 4.90 -10.58 -6.30
CA PHE A 156 5.52 -9.30 -6.57
C PHE A 156 6.98 -9.28 -6.16
N ASN A 157 7.82 -8.80 -7.08
CA ASN A 157 9.25 -8.62 -6.84
C ASN A 157 9.80 -7.48 -7.73
N SER A 158 10.03 -6.33 -7.13
CA SER A 158 10.67 -5.17 -7.76
C SER A 158 12.15 -5.03 -7.37
N MET A 159 12.67 -5.91 -6.50
CA MET A 159 13.98 -5.73 -5.85
C MET A 159 15.12 -5.46 -6.84
N ARG A 160 15.11 -6.14 -8.00
CA ARG A 160 16.17 -5.97 -9.01
C ARG A 160 16.04 -4.71 -9.85
N ARG A 161 14.89 -4.03 -9.73
CA ARG A 161 14.53 -2.84 -10.51
C ARG A 161 14.46 -1.57 -9.67
N LEU A 162 14.71 -1.65 -8.35
CA LEU A 162 14.60 -0.48 -7.46
C LEU A 162 15.52 0.67 -7.87
N ASN A 163 16.70 0.36 -8.40
CA ASN A 163 17.65 1.34 -8.91
C ASN A 163 17.21 2.06 -10.21
N GLU A 164 16.17 1.56 -10.90
CA GLU A 164 15.55 2.24 -12.04
C GLU A 164 14.66 3.42 -11.59
N ILE A 165 14.22 3.43 -10.31
CA ILE A 165 13.43 4.52 -9.74
C ILE A 165 14.37 5.70 -9.42
N GLN A 166 14.32 6.75 -10.24
CA GLN A 166 15.20 7.93 -10.11
C GLN A 166 14.46 9.19 -9.66
N ILE A 167 13.20 9.07 -9.28
CA ILE A 167 12.37 10.17 -8.80
C ILE A 167 12.49 10.35 -7.29
N PRO A 168 12.26 11.56 -6.76
CA PRO A 168 12.21 11.79 -5.31
C PRO A 168 11.32 10.76 -4.62
N THR A 169 11.88 10.03 -3.66
CA THR A 169 11.16 8.93 -2.98
C THR A 169 11.23 9.08 -1.46
N LEU A 170 10.06 8.95 -0.81
CA LEU A 170 9.92 8.88 0.63
C LEU A 170 9.41 7.48 1.03
N VAL A 171 10.07 6.84 1.97
CA VAL A 171 9.61 5.60 2.63
C VAL A 171 9.13 5.94 4.03
N VAL A 172 7.85 5.69 4.33
CA VAL A 172 7.27 5.91 5.66
C VAL A 172 7.02 4.57 6.33
N THR A 173 7.63 4.40 7.50
CA THR A 173 7.63 3.13 8.25
C THR A 173 6.99 3.33 9.62
N GLY A 174 5.98 2.54 9.96
CA GLY A 174 5.53 2.41 11.34
C GLY A 174 6.55 1.61 12.16
N LYS A 175 7.02 2.16 13.28
CA LYS A 175 8.06 1.51 14.11
C LYS A 175 7.64 0.13 14.61
N ASN A 176 6.35 -0.07 14.84
CA ASN A 176 5.76 -1.30 15.39
C ASN A 176 5.04 -2.15 14.33
N ASP A 177 5.34 -1.93 13.03
CA ASP A 177 4.72 -2.71 11.95
C ASP A 177 5.15 -4.18 12.01
N THR A 178 4.21 -5.05 12.38
CA THR A 178 4.41 -6.51 12.44
C THR A 178 3.90 -7.22 11.18
N THR A 179 3.20 -6.51 10.29
CA THR A 179 2.69 -7.04 9.02
C THR A 179 3.74 -6.97 7.92
N VAL A 180 4.37 -5.80 7.77
CA VAL A 180 5.55 -5.59 6.93
C VAL A 180 6.67 -5.06 7.82
N PRO A 181 7.57 -5.92 8.31
CA PRO A 181 8.60 -5.53 9.25
C PRO A 181 9.48 -4.37 8.72
N PRO A 182 9.94 -3.46 9.61
CA PRO A 182 10.78 -2.32 9.22
C PRO A 182 12.02 -2.71 8.39
N VAL A 183 12.59 -3.89 8.63
CA VAL A 183 13.73 -4.41 7.87
C VAL A 183 13.39 -4.64 6.38
N SER A 184 12.17 -5.08 6.06
CA SER A 184 11.73 -5.24 4.67
C SER A 184 11.53 -3.88 3.97
N GLN A 185 11.11 -2.88 4.74
CA GLN A 185 10.95 -1.51 4.24
C GLN A 185 12.29 -0.81 4.03
N ARG A 186 13.30 -1.12 4.86
CA ARG A 186 14.68 -0.61 4.69
C ARG A 186 15.28 -0.99 3.35
N LYS A 187 14.97 -2.17 2.81
CA LYS A 187 15.42 -2.59 1.48
C LYS A 187 14.96 -1.66 0.35
N LEU A 188 13.84 -0.97 0.53
CA LEU A 188 13.39 0.06 -0.42
C LEU A 188 14.31 1.28 -0.36
N VAL A 189 14.67 1.72 0.85
CA VAL A 189 15.58 2.86 1.05
C VAL A 189 16.97 2.58 0.47
N GLU A 190 17.48 1.37 0.70
CA GLU A 190 18.80 0.94 0.22
C GLU A 190 18.83 0.72 -1.31
N GLY A 191 17.70 0.32 -1.90
CA GLY A 191 17.61 0.00 -3.33
C GLY A 191 17.25 1.17 -4.23
N ILE A 192 16.54 2.18 -3.72
CA ILE A 192 16.12 3.36 -4.50
C ILE A 192 17.10 4.50 -4.24
N TRP A 193 17.73 4.99 -5.30
CA TRP A 193 18.71 6.06 -5.17
C TRP A 193 18.10 7.35 -4.62
N GLY A 194 18.71 7.94 -3.59
CA GLY A 194 18.24 9.17 -2.97
C GLY A 194 16.94 9.03 -2.15
N ALA A 195 16.45 7.81 -1.91
CA ALA A 195 15.27 7.61 -1.08
C ALA A 195 15.53 8.03 0.38
N ARG A 196 14.55 8.74 0.95
CA ARG A 196 14.56 9.14 2.37
C ARG A 196 13.62 8.27 3.16
N GLN A 197 13.93 8.03 4.44
CA GLN A 197 13.06 7.28 5.34
C GLN A 197 12.59 8.14 6.51
N VAL A 198 11.31 8.02 6.84
CA VAL A 198 10.73 8.53 8.10
C VAL A 198 10.15 7.34 8.86
N VAL A 199 10.61 7.13 10.10
CA VAL A 199 10.09 6.11 11.00
C VAL A 199 9.19 6.77 12.03
N ILE A 200 7.90 6.42 12.03
CA ILE A 200 6.90 7.00 12.92
C ILE A 200 6.75 6.09 14.16
N GLY A 201 7.02 6.67 15.33
CA GLY A 201 6.84 6.00 16.62
C GLY A 201 5.36 5.73 16.92
N ASN A 202 5.09 4.72 17.76
CA ASN A 202 3.74 4.34 18.17
C ASN A 202 2.76 4.04 17.01
N ALA A 203 3.29 3.69 15.84
CA ALA A 203 2.53 3.32 14.66
C ALA A 203 2.85 1.88 14.25
N GLY A 204 1.81 1.12 13.89
CA GLY A 204 1.88 -0.20 13.29
C GLY A 204 1.83 -0.13 11.76
N HIS A 205 1.13 -1.12 11.16
CA HIS A 205 0.97 -1.22 9.71
C HIS A 205 0.10 -0.10 9.11
N ALA A 206 -0.93 0.30 9.83
CA ALA A 206 -1.85 1.36 9.39
C ALA A 206 -1.37 2.75 9.85
N VAL A 207 -0.11 3.09 9.57
CA VAL A 207 0.56 4.31 10.06
C VAL A 207 -0.22 5.60 9.77
N THR A 208 -0.98 5.64 8.67
CA THR A 208 -1.84 6.74 8.25
C THR A 208 -3.05 6.95 9.17
N ILE A 209 -3.40 5.94 9.95
CA ILE A 209 -4.51 5.90 10.90
C ILE A 209 -3.99 5.94 12.33
N ASP A 210 -2.93 5.20 12.62
CA ASP A 210 -2.34 5.11 13.97
C ASP A 210 -1.76 6.46 14.42
N GLN A 211 -1.13 7.19 13.51
CA GLN A 211 -0.45 8.48 13.76
C GLN A 211 -0.69 9.45 12.60
N PRO A 212 -1.93 9.89 12.36
CA PRO A 212 -2.30 10.66 11.18
C PRO A 212 -1.60 12.01 11.08
N GLU A 213 -1.38 12.72 12.20
CA GLU A 213 -0.71 14.01 12.22
C GLU A 213 0.77 13.87 11.84
N ALA A 214 1.47 12.91 12.45
CA ALA A 214 2.89 12.66 12.14
C ALA A 214 3.07 12.18 10.68
N PHE A 215 2.16 11.35 10.19
CA PHE A 215 2.15 10.94 8.79
C PHE A 215 1.92 12.12 7.85
N ASN A 216 0.90 12.96 8.12
CA ASN A 216 0.60 14.14 7.31
C ASN A 216 1.77 15.14 7.30
N GLN A 217 2.43 15.34 8.44
CA GLN A 217 3.61 16.20 8.53
C GLN A 217 4.76 15.66 7.64
N ALA A 218 5.04 14.36 7.72
CA ALA A 218 6.07 13.74 6.89
C ALA A 218 5.74 13.82 5.39
N LEU A 219 4.48 13.55 5.02
CA LEU A 219 4.00 13.62 3.64
C LEU A 219 4.09 15.04 3.09
N LEU A 220 3.50 16.01 3.78
CA LEU A 220 3.47 17.41 3.33
C LEU A 220 4.87 18.00 3.27
N GLY A 221 5.70 17.78 4.30
CA GLY A 221 7.08 18.26 4.31
C GLY A 221 7.95 17.65 3.20
N PHE A 222 7.61 16.44 2.72
CA PHE A 222 8.25 15.87 1.53
C PHE A 222 7.73 16.52 0.25
N LEU A 223 6.40 16.65 0.10
CA LEU A 223 5.79 17.21 -1.10
C LEU A 223 6.16 18.69 -1.35
N GLU A 224 6.40 19.47 -0.30
CA GLU A 224 6.82 20.88 -0.39
C GLU A 224 8.28 21.07 -0.89
N GLN A 225 9.07 19.98 -0.94
CA GLN A 225 10.48 20.03 -1.35
C GLN A 225 10.73 19.58 -2.80
N ILE A 226 9.67 19.24 -3.54
CA ILE A 226 9.78 18.63 -4.89
C ILE A 226 9.08 19.45 -5.96
#